data_bc3e9086c9fabf0baf5417f446a4c6b9
#
_entry.id   bc3e9086c9fabf0baf5417f446a4c6b9
#
_cell.length_a   1.000
_cell.length_b   1.000
_cell.length_c   1.000
_cell.angle_alpha   90.00
_cell.angle_beta   90.00
_cell.angle_gamma   90.00
#
_symmetry.space_group_name_H-M   'P 1'
#
loop_
_entity.id
_entity.type
_entity.pdbx_description
1 polymer ?
#
loop_
_entity_poly.entity_id
_entity_poly.type
_entity_poly.pdbx_seq_one_letter_code
_entity_poly.pdbx_strand_id
1 'polypeptide(L)'
;NARRTLEQLHSFCRAGSPIRISGIPSFIHDLLGHLKESGPVVLPPQSYLLTGGGWKAADDKKVPREFFREEASRLLGIPPERIRDGYGMAEHSAPYLECRRHRFHVPAYNRVLVRDPVSLRVLPPGEAGMLELITPFNAMMPTLAVLSTDLGLLDPDPCPCGWRSPTFTLVGRGGLSKHKGCAITASEIVKKG
;
A
#
# COMPACT_ATOMS: atom_id res chain seq x y z
N ASN A 1 16.59 -12.52 -5.14
CA ASN A 1 16.65 -13.96 -5.29
C ASN A 1 15.69 -14.61 -4.29
N ALA A 2 14.53 -15.08 -4.75
CA ALA A 2 13.44 -15.62 -3.91
C ALA A 2 13.91 -16.75 -2.99
N ARG A 3 14.74 -17.68 -3.49
CA ARG A 3 15.28 -18.78 -2.69
C ARG A 3 16.02 -18.30 -1.44
N ARG A 4 16.92 -17.33 -1.59
CA ARG A 4 17.64 -16.75 -0.44
C ARG A 4 16.69 -16.07 0.54
N THR A 5 15.64 -15.41 0.04
CA THR A 5 14.60 -14.78 0.90
C THR A 5 13.86 -15.83 1.70
N LEU A 6 13.49 -16.97 1.09
CA LEU A 6 12.85 -18.09 1.79
C LEU A 6 13.75 -18.72 2.86
N GLU A 7 15.02 -18.96 2.54
CA GLU A 7 16.01 -19.48 3.50
C GLU A 7 16.14 -18.56 4.72
N GLN A 8 16.20 -17.24 4.50
CA GLN A 8 16.23 -16.25 5.57
C GLN A 8 14.91 -16.24 6.36
N LEU A 9 13.76 -16.31 5.69
CA LEU A 9 12.45 -16.36 6.35
C LEU A 9 12.35 -17.57 7.29
N HIS A 10 12.74 -18.75 6.82
CA HIS A 10 12.79 -19.95 7.66
C HIS A 10 13.75 -19.80 8.86
N SER A 11 14.88 -19.16 8.66
CA SER A 11 15.83 -18.87 9.75
C SER A 11 15.23 -17.96 10.80
N PHE A 12 14.55 -16.87 10.40
CA PHE A 12 13.88 -15.95 11.31
C PHE A 12 12.70 -16.60 12.03
N CYS A 13 11.94 -17.48 11.36
CA CYS A 13 10.87 -18.24 12.01
C CYS A 13 11.40 -19.14 13.13
N ARG A 14 12.55 -19.80 12.92
CA ARG A 14 13.19 -20.62 13.98
C ARG A 14 13.67 -19.80 15.18
N ALA A 15 14.01 -18.54 14.98
CA ALA A 15 14.39 -17.63 16.07
C ALA A 15 13.20 -17.23 16.97
N GLY A 16 11.95 -17.44 16.51
CA GLY A 16 10.75 -17.25 17.31
C GLY A 16 10.32 -15.79 17.55
N SER A 17 11.10 -14.81 17.09
CA SER A 17 10.76 -13.38 17.23
C SER A 17 9.76 -12.92 16.17
N PRO A 18 8.89 -11.94 16.45
CA PRO A 18 7.97 -11.39 15.46
C PRO A 18 8.71 -10.85 14.23
N ILE A 19 8.18 -11.14 13.05
CA ILE A 19 8.77 -10.78 11.76
C ILE A 19 7.89 -9.73 11.08
N ARG A 20 8.53 -8.66 10.58
CA ARG A 20 7.90 -7.76 9.62
C ARG A 20 8.40 -8.09 8.22
N ILE A 21 7.47 -8.52 7.35
CA ILE A 21 7.72 -8.61 5.91
C ILE A 21 7.24 -7.30 5.29
N SER A 22 8.10 -6.63 4.51
CA SER A 22 7.73 -5.38 3.84
C SER A 22 8.22 -5.38 2.40
N GLY A 23 7.37 -4.96 1.46
CA GLY A 23 7.74 -4.91 0.05
C GLY A 23 6.61 -4.42 -0.85
N ILE A 24 6.91 -4.28 -2.14
CA ILE A 24 5.86 -4.00 -3.12
C ILE A 24 5.01 -5.26 -3.36
N PRO A 25 3.71 -5.11 -3.64
CA PRO A 25 2.79 -6.25 -3.81
C PRO A 25 3.28 -7.31 -4.80
N SER A 26 3.86 -6.91 -5.93
CA SER A 26 4.34 -7.85 -6.94
C SER A 26 5.46 -8.77 -6.42
N PHE A 27 6.42 -8.24 -5.65
CA PHE A 27 7.50 -9.07 -5.10
C PHE A 27 7.00 -10.00 -4.00
N ILE A 28 6.04 -9.54 -3.20
CA ILE A 28 5.41 -10.40 -2.20
C ILE A 28 4.59 -11.49 -2.89
N HIS A 29 3.85 -11.16 -3.95
CA HIS A 29 3.08 -12.15 -4.72
C HIS A 29 3.99 -13.23 -5.34
N ASP A 30 5.14 -12.85 -5.88
CA ASP A 30 6.14 -13.81 -6.39
C ASP A 30 6.67 -14.70 -5.24
N LEU A 31 6.94 -14.13 -4.06
CA LEU A 31 7.33 -14.90 -2.88
C LEU A 31 6.25 -15.90 -2.45
N LEU A 32 4.98 -15.48 -2.45
CA LEU A 32 3.85 -16.37 -2.15
C LEU A 32 3.73 -17.49 -3.20
N GLY A 33 4.03 -17.22 -4.47
CA GLY A 33 4.12 -18.22 -5.51
C GLY A 33 5.12 -19.34 -5.17
N HIS A 34 6.31 -18.97 -4.72
CA HIS A 34 7.30 -19.95 -4.28
C HIS A 34 6.87 -20.72 -3.02
N LEU A 35 6.13 -20.08 -2.10
CA LEU A 35 5.57 -20.77 -0.94
C LEU A 35 4.46 -21.74 -1.28
N LYS A 36 3.74 -21.57 -2.40
CA LYS A 36 2.79 -22.56 -2.90
C LYS A 36 3.50 -23.86 -3.32
N GLU A 37 4.68 -23.74 -3.89
CA GLU A 37 5.47 -24.88 -4.38
C GLU A 37 6.23 -25.58 -3.24
N SER A 38 6.83 -24.80 -2.33
CA SER A 38 7.67 -25.32 -1.24
C SER A 38 6.92 -25.65 0.05
N GLY A 39 5.68 -25.21 0.17
CA GLY A 39 4.85 -25.35 1.36
C GLY A 39 4.74 -24.04 2.17
N PRO A 40 3.65 -23.89 2.95
CA PRO A 40 3.41 -22.71 3.78
C PRO A 40 4.43 -22.57 4.91
N VAL A 41 4.65 -21.33 5.33
CA VAL A 41 5.51 -20.99 6.48
C VAL A 41 4.65 -20.30 7.55
N VAL A 42 4.60 -20.86 8.74
CA VAL A 42 3.90 -20.23 9.87
C VAL A 42 4.83 -19.23 10.54
N LEU A 43 4.52 -17.95 10.39
CA LEU A 43 5.27 -16.88 11.03
C LEU A 43 5.04 -16.85 12.55
N PRO A 44 6.03 -16.43 13.35
CA PRO A 44 5.85 -16.26 14.80
C PRO A 44 4.68 -15.33 15.13
N PRO A 45 4.05 -15.48 16.30
CA PRO A 45 2.98 -14.61 16.76
C PRO A 45 3.35 -13.13 16.68
N GLN A 46 2.36 -12.28 16.37
CA GLN A 46 2.53 -10.83 16.17
C GLN A 46 3.31 -10.40 14.91
N SER A 47 3.76 -11.32 14.08
CA SER A 47 4.30 -10.99 12.76
C SER A 47 3.26 -10.32 11.88
N TYR A 48 3.70 -9.51 10.92
CA TYR A 48 2.81 -8.85 9.97
C TYR A 48 3.46 -8.62 8.61
N LEU A 49 2.61 -8.50 7.60
CA LEU A 49 2.97 -8.14 6.24
C LEU A 49 2.50 -6.72 5.94
N LEU A 50 3.40 -5.89 5.44
CA LEU A 50 3.11 -4.54 4.97
C LEU A 50 3.51 -4.42 3.50
N THR A 51 2.55 -4.19 2.63
CA THR A 51 2.79 -3.84 1.23
C THR A 51 2.73 -2.33 1.03
N GLY A 52 3.20 -1.84 -0.10
CA GLY A 52 3.07 -0.44 -0.49
C GLY A 52 3.67 -0.16 -1.86
N GLY A 53 3.34 0.98 -2.43
CA GLY A 53 3.86 1.43 -3.71
C GLY A 53 3.24 0.79 -4.96
N GLY A 54 2.20 -0.02 -4.82
CA GLY A 54 1.45 -0.62 -5.93
C GLY A 54 2.21 -1.70 -6.71
N TRP A 55 1.57 -2.28 -7.72
CA TRP A 55 2.08 -3.41 -8.51
C TRP A 55 3.18 -3.03 -9.50
N LYS A 56 3.40 -1.74 -9.74
CA LYS A 56 4.45 -1.22 -10.64
C LYS A 56 4.37 -1.84 -12.05
N ALA A 57 5.49 -2.34 -12.58
CA ALA A 57 5.55 -2.96 -13.90
C ALA A 57 4.78 -4.29 -14.02
N ALA A 58 4.36 -4.88 -12.91
CA ALA A 58 3.62 -6.14 -12.86
C ALA A 58 2.09 -5.94 -12.68
N ASP A 59 1.56 -4.85 -13.19
CA ASP A 59 0.13 -4.53 -13.10
C ASP A 59 -0.77 -5.53 -13.87
N ASP A 60 -0.21 -6.19 -14.86
CA ASP A 60 -0.80 -7.32 -15.59
C ASP A 60 -1.02 -8.56 -14.70
N LYS A 61 -0.21 -8.71 -13.64
CA LYS A 61 -0.31 -9.79 -12.65
C LYS A 61 -1.14 -9.41 -11.43
N LYS A 62 -1.73 -8.21 -11.44
CA LYS A 62 -2.48 -7.70 -10.30
C LYS A 62 -3.69 -8.56 -9.99
N VAL A 63 -3.77 -9.00 -8.74
CA VAL A 63 -4.91 -9.74 -8.20
C VAL A 63 -5.77 -8.85 -7.29
N PRO A 64 -7.05 -9.20 -7.05
CA PRO A 64 -7.89 -8.51 -6.07
C PRO A 64 -7.23 -8.49 -4.70
N ARG A 65 -7.41 -7.39 -3.95
CA ARG A 65 -6.78 -7.20 -2.62
C ARG A 65 -7.22 -8.27 -1.62
N GLU A 66 -8.47 -8.65 -1.64
CA GLU A 66 -9.03 -9.70 -0.79
C GLU A 66 -8.36 -11.04 -1.07
N PHE A 67 -8.26 -11.42 -2.33
CA PHE A 67 -7.58 -12.65 -2.74
C PHE A 67 -6.11 -12.65 -2.30
N PHE A 68 -5.39 -11.53 -2.50
CA PHE A 68 -3.99 -11.40 -2.05
C PHE A 68 -3.86 -11.59 -0.53
N ARG A 69 -4.78 -11.01 0.27
CA ARG A 69 -4.78 -11.14 1.73
C ARG A 69 -5.07 -12.56 2.18
N GLU A 70 -6.08 -13.20 1.61
CA GLU A 70 -6.42 -14.59 1.92
C GLU A 70 -5.25 -15.54 1.61
N GLU A 71 -4.64 -15.39 0.46
CA GLU A 71 -3.51 -16.17 0.05
C GLU A 71 -2.29 -15.95 0.96
N ALA A 72 -1.94 -14.72 1.25
CA ALA A 72 -0.86 -14.39 2.17
C ALA A 72 -1.14 -14.90 3.59
N SER A 73 -2.39 -14.77 4.05
CA SER A 73 -2.82 -15.31 5.34
C SER A 73 -2.59 -16.81 5.44
N ARG A 74 -3.04 -17.55 4.42
CA ARG A 74 -2.91 -19.01 4.35
C ARG A 74 -1.46 -19.47 4.27
N LEU A 75 -0.64 -18.80 3.48
CA LEU A 75 0.75 -19.22 3.22
C LEU A 75 1.74 -18.77 4.30
N LEU A 76 1.43 -17.68 5.02
CA LEU A 76 2.29 -17.14 6.08
C LEU A 76 1.77 -17.42 7.49
N GLY A 77 0.58 -18.02 7.63
CA GLY A 77 0.00 -18.37 8.94
C GLY A 77 -0.32 -17.16 9.81
N ILE A 78 -0.57 -15.98 9.22
CA ILE A 78 -0.94 -14.75 9.94
C ILE A 78 -2.37 -14.33 9.60
N PRO A 79 -3.13 -13.74 10.55
CA PRO A 79 -4.50 -13.35 10.28
C PRO A 79 -4.57 -12.18 9.29
N PRO A 80 -5.64 -12.07 8.47
CA PRO A 80 -5.78 -11.03 7.44
C PRO A 80 -5.61 -9.60 7.96
N GLU A 81 -5.99 -9.32 9.21
CA GLU A 81 -5.85 -8.01 9.85
C GLU A 81 -4.38 -7.57 10.03
N ARG A 82 -3.45 -8.49 9.87
CA ARG A 82 -2.00 -8.24 9.93
C ARG A 82 -1.34 -8.14 8.55
N ILE A 83 -2.15 -8.26 7.49
CA ILE A 83 -1.72 -8.05 6.11
C ILE A 83 -2.28 -6.70 5.68
N ARG A 84 -1.43 -5.69 5.63
CA ARG A 84 -1.82 -4.30 5.44
C ARG A 84 -1.12 -3.66 4.26
N ASP A 85 -1.72 -2.61 3.74
CA ASP A 85 -1.12 -1.81 2.68
C ASP A 85 -0.75 -0.40 3.18
N GLY A 86 0.25 0.18 2.53
CA GLY A 86 0.69 1.55 2.74
C GLY A 86 0.53 2.35 1.46
N TYR A 87 -0.03 3.55 1.58
CA TYR A 87 -0.15 4.51 0.50
C TYR A 87 0.74 5.73 0.78
N GLY A 88 1.40 6.20 -0.24
CA GLY A 88 2.24 7.40 -0.18
C GLY A 88 2.88 7.69 -1.52
N MET A 89 3.40 8.89 -1.64
CA MET A 89 4.14 9.37 -2.80
C MET A 89 5.32 10.24 -2.35
N ALA A 90 6.34 10.35 -3.19
CA ALA A 90 7.54 11.11 -2.89
C ALA A 90 7.24 12.61 -2.72
N GLU A 91 6.26 13.09 -3.47
CA GLU A 91 5.80 14.49 -3.46
C GLU A 91 5.07 14.87 -2.17
N HIS A 92 4.58 13.88 -1.40
CA HIS A 92 3.88 14.06 -0.15
C HIS A 92 4.49 13.15 0.92
N SER A 93 5.41 13.63 1.68
CA SER A 93 6.31 12.87 2.57
C SER A 93 5.62 12.07 3.70
N ALA A 94 4.31 12.20 3.90
CA ALA A 94 3.60 11.50 4.95
C ALA A 94 2.94 10.21 4.41
N PRO A 95 3.28 9.04 4.98
CA PRO A 95 2.65 7.78 4.60
C PRO A 95 1.28 7.61 5.28
N TYR A 96 0.37 6.97 4.57
CA TYR A 96 -0.92 6.51 5.09
C TYR A 96 -0.90 4.99 5.20
N LEU A 97 -1.25 4.46 6.34
CA LEU A 97 -1.24 3.02 6.60
C LEU A 97 -2.66 2.51 6.84
N GLU A 98 -2.95 1.33 6.31
CA GLU A 98 -4.20 0.63 6.63
C GLU A 98 -4.25 0.23 8.11
N CYS A 99 -5.40 0.36 8.72
CA CYS A 99 -5.69 -0.24 10.02
C CYS A 99 -6.09 -1.72 9.87
N ARG A 100 -6.45 -2.38 10.98
CA ARG A 100 -6.95 -3.78 10.98
C ARG A 100 -8.25 -4.00 10.19
N ARG A 101 -8.93 -2.92 9.78
CA ARG A 101 -10.12 -2.93 8.92
C ARG A 101 -9.83 -2.52 7.48
N HIS A 102 -8.54 -2.47 7.12
CA HIS A 102 -8.05 -2.16 5.77
C HIS A 102 -8.52 -0.81 5.21
N ARG A 103 -8.69 0.19 6.10
CA ARG A 103 -8.93 1.59 5.72
C ARG A 103 -7.68 2.41 5.99
N PHE A 104 -7.35 3.31 5.08
CA PHE A 104 -6.24 4.25 5.26
C PHE A 104 -6.66 5.37 6.20
N HIS A 105 -6.04 5.46 7.36
CA HIS A 105 -6.28 6.52 8.32
C HIS A 105 -5.48 7.77 7.99
N VAL A 106 -6.13 8.93 8.10
CA VAL A 106 -5.48 10.23 7.97
C VAL A 106 -4.80 10.57 9.29
N PRO A 107 -3.45 10.72 9.34
CA PRO A 107 -2.74 11.16 10.54
C PRO A 107 -3.24 12.52 11.03
N ALA A 108 -3.14 12.78 12.34
CA ALA A 108 -3.67 13.99 12.97
C ALA A 108 -3.06 15.30 12.40
N TYR A 109 -1.84 15.23 11.88
CA TYR A 109 -1.15 16.36 11.25
C TYR A 109 -1.37 16.50 9.75
N ASN A 110 -2.20 15.62 9.15
CA ASN A 110 -2.53 15.63 7.73
C ASN A 110 -4.01 15.92 7.49
N ARG A 111 -4.30 16.36 6.29
CA ARG A 111 -5.66 16.45 5.75
C ARG A 111 -5.72 15.82 4.37
N VAL A 112 -6.80 15.12 4.09
CA VAL A 112 -7.11 14.57 2.76
C VAL A 112 -8.42 15.20 2.32
N LEU A 113 -8.42 15.75 1.11
CA LEU A 113 -9.62 16.23 0.44
C LEU A 113 -9.81 15.40 -0.83
N VAL A 114 -11.05 15.23 -1.24
CA VAL A 114 -11.39 14.61 -2.53
C VAL A 114 -11.90 15.72 -3.44
N ARG A 115 -11.35 15.83 -4.64
CA ARG A 115 -11.72 16.90 -5.58
C ARG A 115 -12.32 16.33 -6.86
N ASP A 116 -13.35 16.98 -7.33
CA ASP A 116 -13.89 16.73 -8.65
C ASP A 116 -12.81 16.95 -9.73
N PRO A 117 -12.59 16.00 -10.65
CA PRO A 117 -11.52 16.11 -11.65
C PRO A 117 -11.66 17.26 -12.64
N VAL A 118 -12.85 17.81 -12.83
CA VAL A 118 -13.13 18.87 -13.81
C VAL A 118 -13.18 20.25 -13.13
N SER A 119 -14.01 20.37 -12.09
CA SER A 119 -14.27 21.65 -11.44
C SER A 119 -13.28 21.94 -10.30
N LEU A 120 -12.52 20.96 -9.84
CA LEU A 120 -11.63 20.98 -8.67
C LEU A 120 -12.34 21.33 -7.35
N ARG A 121 -13.67 21.32 -7.32
CA ARG A 121 -14.45 21.55 -6.10
C ARG A 121 -14.27 20.35 -5.15
N VAL A 122 -14.27 20.64 -3.86
CA VAL A 122 -14.21 19.59 -2.84
C VAL A 122 -15.52 18.78 -2.87
N LEU A 123 -15.38 17.46 -2.95
CA LEU A 123 -16.49 16.51 -2.92
C LEU A 123 -16.79 16.10 -1.47
N PRO A 124 -18.05 15.80 -1.15
CA PRO A 124 -18.42 15.26 0.15
C PRO A 124 -17.92 13.82 0.34
N PRO A 125 -17.85 13.31 1.58
CA PRO A 125 -17.56 11.91 1.84
C PRO A 125 -18.48 10.97 1.07
N GLY A 126 -17.92 9.85 0.58
CA GLY A 126 -18.64 8.86 -0.24
C GLY A 126 -18.57 9.11 -1.75
N GLU A 127 -18.20 10.30 -2.18
CA GLU A 127 -18.00 10.59 -3.61
C GLU A 127 -16.54 10.41 -4.02
N ALA A 128 -16.30 9.75 -5.17
CA ALA A 128 -14.98 9.47 -5.68
C ALA A 128 -14.45 10.64 -6.54
N GLY A 129 -13.19 10.99 -6.34
CA GLY A 129 -12.49 12.03 -7.10
C GLY A 129 -10.99 11.95 -6.91
N MET A 130 -10.24 12.98 -7.35
CA MET A 130 -8.81 13.08 -7.16
C MET A 130 -8.46 13.38 -5.70
N LEU A 131 -7.46 12.67 -5.17
CA LEU A 131 -6.98 12.91 -3.82
C LEU A 131 -6.07 14.16 -3.77
N GLU A 132 -6.42 15.11 -2.93
CA GLU A 132 -5.53 16.19 -2.51
C GLU A 132 -5.02 15.89 -1.10
N LEU A 133 -3.70 15.79 -0.99
CA LEU A 133 -3.00 15.44 0.23
C LEU A 133 -2.33 16.69 0.80
N ILE A 134 -2.63 17.02 2.06
CA ILE A 134 -2.13 18.24 2.72
C ILE A 134 -1.39 17.84 3.98
N THR A 135 -0.16 18.34 4.12
CA THR A 135 0.66 18.11 5.31
C THR A 135 1.62 19.27 5.59
N PRO A 136 1.76 19.73 6.82
CA PRO A 136 2.84 20.62 7.24
C PRO A 136 4.11 19.85 7.64
N PHE A 137 4.15 18.53 7.49
CA PHE A 137 5.16 17.66 8.07
C PHE A 137 6.57 17.87 7.49
N ASN A 138 6.68 18.20 6.21
CA ASN A 138 7.97 18.35 5.56
C ASN A 138 8.41 19.83 5.50
N ALA A 139 9.28 20.22 6.40
CA ALA A 139 9.84 21.58 6.45
C ALA A 139 10.98 21.81 5.43
N MET A 140 11.65 20.75 4.96
CA MET A 140 12.79 20.87 4.03
C MET A 140 12.33 21.03 2.58
N MET A 141 11.22 20.39 2.21
CA MET A 141 10.59 20.52 0.90
C MET A 141 9.09 20.74 1.13
N PRO A 142 8.66 21.99 1.29
CA PRO A 142 7.32 22.32 1.75
C PRO A 142 6.26 22.12 0.65
N THR A 143 6.03 20.89 0.26
CA THR A 143 4.88 20.49 -0.56
C THR A 143 3.64 20.44 0.33
N LEU A 144 3.15 21.61 0.75
CA LEU A 144 2.05 21.72 1.71
C LEU A 144 0.78 21.05 1.24
N ALA A 145 0.49 21.11 -0.07
CA ALA A 145 -0.67 20.48 -0.68
C ALA A 145 -0.29 19.88 -2.04
N VAL A 146 -0.64 18.62 -2.27
CA VAL A 146 -0.40 17.90 -3.50
C VAL A 146 -1.72 17.36 -4.04
N LEU A 147 -2.16 17.84 -5.20
CA LEU A 147 -3.24 17.23 -5.93
C LEU A 147 -2.68 16.06 -6.76
N SER A 148 -3.06 14.85 -6.38
CA SER A 148 -2.57 13.64 -7.04
C SER A 148 -3.46 13.24 -8.21
N THR A 149 -2.96 12.35 -9.06
CA THR A 149 -3.76 11.65 -10.08
C THR A 149 -4.40 10.38 -9.55
N ASP A 150 -4.19 10.04 -8.27
CA ASP A 150 -4.83 8.89 -7.66
C ASP A 150 -6.27 9.24 -7.29
N LEU A 151 -7.19 8.32 -7.59
CA LEU A 151 -8.60 8.46 -7.30
C LEU A 151 -8.94 7.74 -5.99
N GLY A 152 -9.74 8.39 -5.18
CA GLY A 152 -10.22 7.83 -3.93
C GLY A 152 -11.49 8.53 -3.45
N LEU A 153 -11.99 8.09 -2.32
CA LEU A 153 -13.11 8.71 -1.62
C LEU A 153 -12.81 8.77 -0.12
N LEU A 154 -13.31 9.80 0.55
CA LEU A 154 -13.37 9.80 2.01
C LEU A 154 -14.50 8.87 2.45
N ASP A 155 -14.21 8.00 3.41
CA ASP A 155 -15.24 7.12 3.95
C ASP A 155 -16.28 7.96 4.73
N PRO A 156 -17.58 7.79 4.48
CA PRO A 156 -18.62 8.59 5.13
C PRO A 156 -18.78 8.24 6.61
N ASP A 157 -18.51 6.98 6.98
CA ASP A 157 -18.70 6.46 8.31
C ASP A 157 -17.37 6.30 9.08
N PRO A 158 -17.40 6.50 10.41
CA PRO A 158 -16.26 6.22 11.27
C PRO A 158 -15.73 4.80 11.11
N CYS A 159 -14.40 4.64 11.16
CA CYS A 159 -13.82 3.33 11.02
C CYS A 159 -14.12 2.43 12.25
N PRO A 160 -14.66 1.21 12.05
CA PRO A 160 -14.96 0.30 13.18
C PRO A 160 -13.71 -0.27 13.87
N CYS A 161 -12.50 0.15 13.47
CA CYS A 161 -11.27 -0.21 14.19
C CYS A 161 -11.13 0.49 15.55
N GLY A 162 -11.92 1.56 15.79
CA GLY A 162 -11.91 2.35 17.02
C GLY A 162 -11.09 3.65 16.95
N TRP A 163 -10.28 3.86 15.92
CA TRP A 163 -9.58 5.13 15.70
C TRP A 163 -10.56 6.16 15.11
N ARG A 164 -10.53 7.38 15.65
CA ARG A 164 -11.48 8.44 15.29
C ARG A 164 -11.03 9.33 14.12
N SER A 165 -9.81 9.14 13.61
CA SER A 165 -9.36 9.92 12.46
C SER A 165 -10.16 9.56 11.21
N PRO A 166 -10.38 10.50 10.28
CA PRO A 166 -10.99 10.22 8.99
C PRO A 166 -10.24 9.10 8.27
N THR A 167 -10.97 8.35 7.46
CA THR A 167 -10.39 7.32 6.59
C THR A 167 -10.74 7.58 5.14
N PHE A 168 -9.92 7.02 4.23
CA PHE A 168 -10.19 7.05 2.81
C PHE A 168 -9.88 5.70 2.17
N THR A 169 -10.50 5.49 1.03
CA THR A 169 -10.32 4.28 0.20
C THR A 169 -9.79 4.69 -1.17
N LEU A 170 -8.79 3.96 -1.66
CA LEU A 170 -8.26 4.13 -3.02
C LEU A 170 -9.16 3.40 -4.01
N VAL A 171 -9.64 4.12 -5.02
CA VAL A 171 -10.49 3.59 -6.10
C VAL A 171 -9.67 3.21 -7.32
N GLY A 172 -8.64 3.99 -7.64
CA GLY A 172 -7.82 3.76 -8.81
C GLY A 172 -6.82 4.87 -9.09
N ARG A 173 -6.38 4.94 -10.33
CA ARG A 173 -5.52 6.01 -10.81
C ARG A 173 -6.19 6.69 -12.00
N GLY A 174 -6.37 8.00 -11.89
CA GLY A 174 -6.76 8.86 -13.00
C GLY A 174 -5.54 9.29 -13.82
N GLY A 175 -5.77 9.70 -15.06
CA GLY A 175 -4.72 10.24 -15.93
C GLY A 175 -4.35 9.34 -17.10
N LEU A 176 -3.94 10.00 -18.19
CA LEU A 176 -3.62 9.39 -19.50
C LEU A 176 -2.19 8.81 -19.56
N SER A 177 -1.35 9.05 -18.53
CA SER A 177 0.04 8.61 -18.55
C SER A 177 0.15 7.12 -18.26
N LYS A 178 0.70 6.39 -19.23
CA LYS A 178 1.05 4.96 -19.09
C LYS A 178 2.29 4.72 -18.20
N HIS A 179 3.00 5.77 -17.78
CA HIS A 179 4.23 5.66 -16.98
C HIS A 179 3.92 5.44 -15.51
N LYS A 180 4.23 4.24 -15.03
CA LYS A 180 3.89 3.75 -13.70
C LYS A 180 5.08 3.86 -12.71
N GLY A 181 5.62 5.04 -12.51
CA GLY A 181 6.60 5.33 -11.47
C GLY A 181 8.04 5.58 -11.95
N CYS A 182 8.71 6.53 -11.32
CA CYS A 182 10.04 7.04 -11.69
C CYS A 182 11.16 5.98 -11.69
N ALA A 183 11.14 5.04 -10.73
CA ALA A 183 12.19 4.03 -10.60
C ALA A 183 12.21 3.01 -11.75
N ILE A 184 11.07 2.75 -12.39
CA ILE A 184 10.96 1.80 -13.52
C ILE A 184 11.47 2.46 -14.79
N THR A 185 11.14 3.73 -15.03
CA THR A 185 11.64 4.49 -16.18
C THR A 185 13.17 4.57 -16.16
N ALA A 186 13.78 4.78 -14.98
CA ALA A 186 15.24 4.78 -14.83
C ALA A 186 15.86 3.42 -15.18
N SER A 187 15.26 2.31 -14.71
CA SER A 187 15.78 0.96 -15.00
C SER A 187 15.63 0.55 -16.48
N GLU A 188 14.63 1.06 -17.19
CA GLU A 188 14.44 0.83 -18.62
C GLU A 188 15.42 1.64 -19.47
N ILE A 189 15.77 2.86 -19.04
CA ILE A 189 16.77 3.69 -19.71
C ILE A 189 18.16 3.04 -19.59
N VAL A 190 18.53 2.54 -18.41
CA VAL A 190 19.82 1.87 -18.19
C VAL A 190 19.95 0.55 -18.96
N LYS A 191 18.85 -0.14 -19.25
CA LYS A 191 18.88 -1.38 -20.06
C LYS A 191 18.97 -1.14 -21.57
N LYS A 192 18.72 0.07 -22.03
CA LYS A 192 18.76 0.46 -23.47
C LYS A 192 20.08 1.16 -23.88
N GLY A 193 20.97 1.43 -22.96
CA GLY A 193 22.34 1.89 -23.18
C GLY A 193 23.33 0.78 -22.96
#